data_72b762f24d0b7a9bb514fd5519e89f63
#
_entry.id   72b762f24d0b7a9bb514fd5519e89f63
#
_cell.length_a   1.000
_cell.length_b   1.000
_cell.length_c   1.000
_cell.angle_alpha   90.00
_cell.angle_beta   90.00
_cell.angle_gamma   90.00
#
_symmetry.space_group_name_H-M   'P 1'
#
loop_
_entity.id
_entity.type
_entity.pdbx_description
1 polymer ?
#
loop_
_entity_poly.entity_id
_entity_poly.type
_entity_poly.pdbx_seq_one_letter_code
_entity_poly.pdbx_strand_id
1 'polypeptide(L)'
;MLGSKQLNFLNMELLNVLVIPKDDPIAFTFFTGYMAMLAASIFFFFERSRVDDKWKLSLLVSALITFIAAVHYYYMRDYYLATGENPTALRYIDWTLTVPLMCVEFYLLTKAAGAKISLLWKLIAASVLMLVAGYIGEAFNPEGGDTAHSVFWGVISTIGYIYILYTAWFGEVAKLAAASNSEIVKKGVRTLAWFVLAGWAIYPIGYMCMPGGWLNTAFGWGSENVDLFYNIADAINKIGFGLVVYGIAITATEQNKAKTA
;
A
#
# COMPACT_ATOMS: atom_id res chain seq x y z
N MET A 1 38.84 -19.10 -14.45
CA MET A 1 39.22 -17.81 -13.83
C MET A 1 38.63 -16.69 -14.64
N LEU A 2 37.76 -15.89 -14.08
CA LEU A 2 37.24 -14.68 -14.71
C LEU A 2 38.38 -13.68 -14.92
N GLY A 3 38.51 -13.11 -16.13
CA GLY A 3 39.58 -12.16 -16.41
C GLY A 3 39.43 -10.88 -15.58
N SER A 4 40.54 -10.17 -15.31
CA SER A 4 40.55 -8.95 -14.48
C SER A 4 39.53 -7.87 -14.92
N LYS A 5 39.23 -7.79 -16.21
CA LYS A 5 38.19 -6.89 -16.75
C LYS A 5 36.76 -7.31 -16.36
N GLN A 6 36.47 -8.61 -16.34
CA GLN A 6 35.17 -9.12 -15.88
C GLN A 6 34.97 -8.97 -14.36
N LEU A 7 36.06 -9.14 -13.58
CA LEU A 7 36.03 -8.91 -12.14
C LEU A 7 35.81 -7.42 -11.82
N ASN A 8 36.42 -6.50 -12.57
CA ASN A 8 36.22 -5.06 -12.40
C ASN A 8 34.82 -4.63 -12.83
N PHE A 9 34.26 -5.22 -13.89
CA PHE A 9 32.88 -4.96 -14.32
C PHE A 9 31.87 -5.44 -13.26
N LEU A 10 32.01 -6.67 -12.76
CA LEU A 10 31.20 -7.23 -11.67
C LEU A 10 31.31 -6.41 -10.37
N ASN A 11 32.50 -5.94 -10.02
CA ASN A 11 32.70 -5.08 -8.86
C ASN A 11 32.08 -3.70 -9.05
N MET A 12 32.11 -3.13 -10.26
CA MET A 12 31.41 -1.87 -10.56
C MET A 12 29.90 -2.01 -10.53
N GLU A 13 29.33 -3.10 -11.05
CA GLU A 13 27.90 -3.38 -10.95
C GLU A 13 27.46 -3.59 -9.49
N LEU A 14 28.22 -4.36 -8.71
CA LEU A 14 27.96 -4.53 -7.28
C LEU A 14 28.05 -3.22 -6.48
N LEU A 15 28.99 -2.34 -6.82
CA LEU A 15 29.12 -1.03 -6.19
C LEU A 15 27.97 -0.11 -6.57
N ASN A 16 27.48 -0.14 -7.80
CA ASN A 16 26.33 0.66 -8.23
C ASN A 16 25.04 0.23 -7.54
N VAL A 17 24.86 -1.06 -7.23
CA VAL A 17 23.72 -1.56 -6.45
C VAL A 17 23.80 -1.14 -4.97
N LEU A 18 25.02 -0.98 -4.42
CA LEU A 18 25.24 -0.64 -3.00
C LEU A 18 25.26 0.88 -2.75
N VAL A 19 25.55 1.69 -3.76
CA VAL A 19 25.65 3.16 -3.62
C VAL A 19 24.32 3.80 -3.98
N ILE A 20 23.76 4.58 -3.05
CA ILE A 20 22.61 5.45 -3.36
C ILE A 20 23.16 6.66 -4.11
N PRO A 21 22.75 6.91 -5.36
CA PRO A 21 23.15 8.10 -6.08
C PRO A 21 22.76 9.36 -5.29
N LYS A 22 23.71 10.27 -5.06
CA LYS A 22 23.50 11.43 -4.19
C LYS A 22 22.43 12.39 -4.71
N ASP A 23 22.21 12.40 -6.02
CA ASP A 23 21.34 13.34 -6.72
C ASP A 23 20.09 12.66 -7.33
N ASP A 24 19.76 11.43 -6.86
CA ASP A 24 18.57 10.71 -7.30
C ASP A 24 17.55 10.57 -6.17
N PRO A 25 16.54 11.46 -6.11
CA PRO A 25 15.52 11.43 -5.07
C PRO A 25 14.61 10.18 -5.18
N ILE A 26 14.44 9.60 -6.37
CA ILE A 26 13.63 8.39 -6.56
C ILE A 26 14.33 7.20 -5.93
N ALA A 27 15.61 6.97 -6.26
CA ALA A 27 16.42 5.92 -5.66
C ALA A 27 16.51 6.06 -4.12
N PHE A 28 16.62 7.31 -3.63
CA PHE A 28 16.63 7.61 -2.20
C PHE A 28 15.29 7.26 -1.52
N THR A 29 14.15 7.54 -2.17
CA THR A 29 12.84 7.22 -1.61
C THR A 29 12.52 5.72 -1.65
N PHE A 30 13.01 4.97 -2.63
CA PHE A 30 12.98 3.51 -2.59
C PHE A 30 13.75 2.99 -1.37
N PHE A 31 14.97 3.50 -1.13
CA PHE A 31 15.80 3.09 0.00
C PHE A 31 15.13 3.41 1.34
N THR A 32 14.74 4.66 1.54
CA THR A 32 14.10 5.08 2.80
C THR A 32 12.77 4.40 3.02
N GLY A 33 12.01 4.16 1.94
CA GLY A 33 10.73 3.46 1.96
C GLY A 33 10.85 2.02 2.47
N TYR A 34 11.77 1.22 1.90
CA TYR A 34 11.90 -0.17 2.36
C TYR A 34 12.46 -0.24 3.79
N MET A 35 13.40 0.63 4.16
CA MET A 35 13.93 0.66 5.53
C MET A 35 12.86 1.05 6.55
N ALA A 36 12.05 2.06 6.25
CA ALA A 36 10.96 2.49 7.13
C ALA A 36 9.87 1.40 7.27
N MET A 37 9.47 0.77 6.17
CA MET A 37 8.48 -0.31 6.18
C MET A 37 9.00 -1.57 6.87
N LEU A 38 10.29 -1.91 6.72
CA LEU A 38 10.91 -3.02 7.45
C LEU A 38 10.94 -2.74 8.97
N ALA A 39 11.32 -1.52 9.36
CA ALA A 39 11.31 -1.13 10.78
C ALA A 39 9.90 -1.17 11.38
N ALA A 40 8.89 -0.69 10.63
CA ALA A 40 7.49 -0.77 11.05
C ALA A 40 6.99 -2.22 11.16
N SER A 41 7.39 -3.10 10.24
CA SER A 41 7.07 -4.52 10.30
C SER A 41 7.60 -5.16 11.57
N ILE A 42 8.88 -4.95 11.88
CA ILE A 42 9.52 -5.45 13.10
C ILE A 42 8.78 -4.91 14.33
N PHE A 43 8.45 -3.61 14.36
CA PHE A 43 7.69 -3.00 15.43
C PHE A 43 6.33 -3.71 15.65
N PHE A 44 5.54 -3.92 14.62
CA PHE A 44 4.23 -4.57 14.74
C PHE A 44 4.34 -6.03 15.16
N PHE A 45 5.37 -6.77 14.72
CA PHE A 45 5.63 -8.13 15.17
C PHE A 45 5.91 -8.21 16.67
N PHE A 46 6.74 -7.30 17.20
CA PHE A 46 7.05 -7.28 18.63
C PHE A 46 5.87 -6.80 19.48
N GLU A 47 5.19 -5.74 19.05
CA GLU A 47 4.05 -5.17 19.79
C GLU A 47 2.83 -6.10 19.80
N ARG A 48 2.77 -7.08 18.89
CA ARG A 48 1.73 -8.13 18.89
C ARG A 48 1.64 -8.88 20.23
N SER A 49 2.73 -9.03 20.97
CA SER A 49 2.75 -9.68 22.27
C SER A 49 2.12 -8.85 23.39
N ARG A 50 1.99 -7.55 23.21
CA ARG A 50 1.53 -6.58 24.23
C ARG A 50 0.03 -6.32 24.20
N VAL A 51 -0.67 -6.81 23.19
CA VAL A 51 -2.12 -6.59 23.00
C VAL A 51 -2.94 -7.83 23.34
N ASP A 52 -4.23 -7.64 23.66
CA ASP A 52 -5.18 -8.72 23.87
C ASP A 52 -5.25 -9.66 22.66
N ASP A 53 -5.54 -10.94 22.88
CA ASP A 53 -5.56 -11.98 21.83
C ASP A 53 -6.42 -11.63 20.62
N LYS A 54 -7.53 -10.94 20.83
CA LYS A 54 -8.43 -10.51 19.76
C LYS A 54 -7.79 -9.53 18.76
N TRP A 55 -6.71 -8.83 19.14
CA TRP A 55 -5.99 -7.86 18.31
C TRP A 55 -4.73 -8.41 17.65
N LYS A 56 -4.25 -9.56 18.13
CA LYS A 56 -3.00 -10.15 17.65
C LYS A 56 -2.99 -10.43 16.15
N LEU A 57 -4.15 -10.79 15.59
CA LEU A 57 -4.26 -11.03 14.16
C LEU A 57 -4.15 -9.73 13.36
N SER A 58 -4.77 -8.63 13.80
CA SER A 58 -4.65 -7.33 13.15
C SER A 58 -3.19 -6.83 13.15
N LEU A 59 -2.48 -6.94 14.27
CA LEU A 59 -1.06 -6.55 14.28
C LEU A 59 -0.21 -7.45 13.38
N LEU A 60 -0.52 -8.74 13.28
CA LEU A 60 0.15 -9.64 12.34
C LEU A 60 -0.10 -9.21 10.88
N VAL A 61 -1.34 -8.86 10.54
CA VAL A 61 -1.69 -8.39 9.19
C VAL A 61 -0.97 -7.07 8.89
N SER A 62 -0.94 -6.12 9.81
CA SER A 62 -0.19 -4.86 9.65
C SER A 62 1.32 -5.10 9.47
N ALA A 63 1.90 -6.06 10.22
CA ALA A 63 3.29 -6.47 10.06
C ALA A 63 3.55 -7.10 8.68
N LEU A 64 2.66 -7.96 8.20
CA LEU A 64 2.78 -8.59 6.87
C LEU A 64 2.65 -7.56 5.74
N ILE A 65 1.73 -6.60 5.83
CA ILE A 65 1.59 -5.51 4.85
C ILE A 65 2.91 -4.76 4.70
N THR A 66 3.50 -4.32 5.81
CA THR A 66 4.75 -3.55 5.79
C THR A 66 5.96 -4.40 5.43
N PHE A 67 5.99 -5.69 5.81
CA PHE A 67 7.06 -6.62 5.45
C PHE A 67 7.07 -6.92 3.94
N ILE A 68 5.91 -7.28 3.37
CA ILE A 68 5.78 -7.57 1.94
C ILE A 68 6.22 -6.35 1.13
N ALA A 69 5.75 -5.15 1.51
CA ALA A 69 6.14 -3.92 0.85
C ALA A 69 7.65 -3.62 0.97
N ALA A 70 8.24 -3.83 2.15
CA ALA A 70 9.69 -3.63 2.34
C ALA A 70 10.51 -4.50 1.39
N VAL A 71 10.15 -5.79 1.26
CA VAL A 71 10.83 -6.72 0.35
C VAL A 71 10.67 -6.29 -1.11
N HIS A 72 9.44 -5.92 -1.55
CA HIS A 72 9.21 -5.47 -2.92
C HIS A 72 9.96 -4.17 -3.24
N TYR A 73 9.98 -3.22 -2.31
CA TYR A 73 10.70 -1.95 -2.48
C TYR A 73 12.21 -2.13 -2.62
N TYR A 74 12.77 -3.13 -1.95
CA TYR A 74 14.17 -3.51 -2.15
C TYR A 74 14.42 -3.95 -3.61
N TYR A 75 13.57 -4.85 -4.16
CA TYR A 75 13.68 -5.28 -5.56
C TYR A 75 13.30 -4.19 -6.57
N MET A 76 12.31 -3.35 -6.27
CA MET A 76 11.96 -2.20 -7.13
C MET A 76 13.11 -1.22 -7.24
N ARG A 77 13.82 -0.96 -6.14
CA ARG A 77 15.02 -0.12 -6.15
C ARG A 77 16.09 -0.69 -7.07
N ASP A 78 16.36 -1.98 -6.97
CA ASP A 78 17.38 -2.63 -7.78
C ASP A 78 17.00 -2.60 -9.28
N TYR A 79 15.72 -2.83 -9.58
CA TYR A 79 15.20 -2.70 -10.95
C TYR A 79 15.38 -1.27 -11.47
N TYR A 80 14.95 -0.27 -10.72
CA TYR A 80 15.06 1.13 -11.09
C TYR A 80 16.53 1.54 -11.33
N LEU A 81 17.44 1.17 -10.45
CA LEU A 81 18.87 1.48 -10.59
C LEU A 81 19.52 0.80 -11.81
N ALA A 82 19.02 -0.38 -12.18
CA ALA A 82 19.54 -1.12 -13.33
C ALA A 82 19.00 -0.62 -14.67
N THR A 83 17.75 -0.14 -14.72
CA THR A 83 17.05 0.18 -15.98
C THR A 83 16.75 1.67 -16.15
N GLY A 84 16.64 2.43 -15.07
CA GLY A 84 16.11 3.78 -15.06
C GLY A 84 14.58 3.86 -15.26
N GLU A 85 13.89 2.71 -15.29
CA GLU A 85 12.47 2.62 -15.61
C GLU A 85 11.61 2.40 -14.35
N ASN A 86 10.34 2.82 -14.43
CA ASN A 86 9.34 2.58 -13.39
C ASN A 86 9.12 1.05 -13.21
N PRO A 87 9.26 0.49 -11.99
CA PRO A 87 9.05 -0.93 -11.70
C PRO A 87 7.56 -1.30 -11.63
N THR A 88 6.75 -0.91 -12.61
CA THR A 88 5.28 -1.06 -12.64
C THR A 88 4.84 -2.47 -12.26
N ALA A 89 5.41 -3.51 -12.85
CA ALA A 89 5.01 -4.90 -12.59
C ALA A 89 5.23 -5.30 -11.12
N LEU A 90 6.41 -4.98 -10.55
CA LEU A 90 6.74 -5.27 -9.15
C LEU A 90 5.82 -4.50 -8.19
N ARG A 91 5.48 -3.26 -8.55
CA ARG A 91 4.59 -2.40 -7.77
C ARG A 91 3.18 -2.96 -7.70
N TYR A 92 2.62 -3.40 -8.83
CA TYR A 92 1.30 -4.03 -8.85
C TYR A 92 1.27 -5.41 -8.17
N ILE A 93 2.37 -6.17 -8.19
CA ILE A 93 2.50 -7.40 -7.39
C ILE A 93 2.42 -7.07 -5.90
N ASP A 94 3.19 -6.07 -5.43
CA ASP A 94 3.13 -5.60 -4.04
C ASP A 94 1.72 -5.20 -3.64
N TRP A 95 1.08 -4.33 -4.43
CA TRP A 95 -0.27 -3.85 -4.14
C TRP A 95 -1.31 -4.97 -4.15
N THR A 96 -1.20 -5.95 -5.07
CA THR A 96 -2.13 -7.08 -5.13
C THR A 96 -2.03 -7.99 -3.91
N LEU A 97 -0.91 -7.99 -3.23
CA LEU A 97 -0.73 -8.70 -1.95
C LEU A 97 -1.14 -7.84 -0.75
N THR A 98 -0.76 -6.56 -0.74
CA THR A 98 -0.90 -5.70 0.46
C THR A 98 -2.26 -5.03 0.59
N VAL A 99 -2.89 -4.59 -0.51
CA VAL A 99 -4.19 -3.91 -0.45
C VAL A 99 -5.33 -4.84 -0.01
N PRO A 100 -5.44 -6.10 -0.45
CA PRO A 100 -6.39 -7.04 0.14
C PRO A 100 -6.18 -7.24 1.64
N LEU A 101 -4.93 -7.26 2.13
CA LEU A 101 -4.64 -7.33 3.57
C LEU A 101 -5.12 -6.08 4.31
N MET A 102 -5.00 -4.88 3.71
CA MET A 102 -5.60 -3.66 4.28
C MET A 102 -7.14 -3.76 4.33
N CYS A 103 -7.77 -4.42 3.36
CA CYS A 103 -9.21 -4.72 3.39
C CYS A 103 -9.57 -5.73 4.51
N VAL A 104 -8.69 -6.70 4.81
CA VAL A 104 -8.85 -7.63 5.93
C VAL A 104 -8.94 -6.86 7.26
N GLU A 105 -8.17 -5.79 7.44
CA GLU A 105 -8.22 -4.99 8.68
C GLU A 105 -9.59 -4.36 8.91
N PHE A 106 -10.26 -3.83 7.90
CA PHE A 106 -11.64 -3.34 8.04
C PHE A 106 -12.60 -4.43 8.54
N TYR A 107 -12.45 -5.65 8.03
CA TYR A 107 -13.23 -6.78 8.51
C TYR A 107 -12.90 -7.14 9.95
N LEU A 108 -11.62 -7.24 10.31
CA LEU A 108 -11.18 -7.63 11.66
C LEU A 108 -11.64 -6.61 12.71
N LEU A 109 -11.51 -5.32 12.44
CA LEU A 109 -11.92 -4.25 13.33
C LEU A 109 -13.45 -4.20 13.54
N THR A 110 -14.21 -4.60 12.54
CA THR A 110 -15.69 -4.60 12.61
C THR A 110 -16.28 -5.97 12.96
N LYS A 111 -15.46 -7.02 13.07
CA LYS A 111 -15.89 -8.40 13.37
C LYS A 111 -16.69 -8.50 14.67
N ALA A 112 -16.23 -7.83 15.72
CA ALA A 112 -16.92 -7.81 17.02
C ALA A 112 -18.29 -7.10 16.95
N ALA A 113 -18.51 -6.22 15.98
CA ALA A 113 -19.78 -5.55 15.71
C ALA A 113 -20.68 -6.35 14.73
N GLY A 114 -20.31 -7.58 14.38
CA GLY A 114 -21.11 -8.48 13.57
C GLY A 114 -20.78 -8.51 12.08
N ALA A 115 -19.58 -8.09 11.67
CA ALA A 115 -19.14 -8.21 10.28
C ALA A 115 -19.18 -9.68 9.82
N LYS A 116 -19.84 -9.91 8.68
CA LYS A 116 -19.93 -11.24 8.07
C LYS A 116 -18.74 -11.50 7.16
N ILE A 117 -18.37 -12.76 6.98
CA ILE A 117 -17.29 -13.17 6.07
C ILE A 117 -17.55 -12.71 4.62
N SER A 118 -18.81 -12.51 4.23
CA SER A 118 -19.17 -11.97 2.93
C SER A 118 -18.65 -10.55 2.70
N LEU A 119 -18.58 -9.72 3.75
CA LEU A 119 -17.97 -8.39 3.68
C LEU A 119 -16.49 -8.48 3.30
N LEU A 120 -15.75 -9.39 3.96
CA LEU A 120 -14.35 -9.61 3.66
C LEU A 120 -14.14 -9.97 2.18
N TRP A 121 -14.88 -10.96 1.68
CA TRP A 121 -14.75 -11.40 0.27
C TRP A 121 -15.15 -10.32 -0.74
N LYS A 122 -16.15 -9.49 -0.44
CA LYS A 122 -16.52 -8.35 -1.29
C LYS A 122 -15.38 -7.30 -1.36
N LEU A 123 -14.76 -6.99 -0.22
CA LEU A 123 -13.64 -6.05 -0.17
C LEU A 123 -12.42 -6.60 -0.90
N ILE A 124 -12.08 -7.88 -0.70
CA ILE A 124 -10.98 -8.54 -1.43
C ILE A 124 -11.27 -8.53 -2.94
N ALA A 125 -12.47 -8.95 -3.37
CA ALA A 125 -12.82 -8.97 -4.78
C ALA A 125 -12.75 -7.58 -5.42
N ALA A 126 -13.22 -6.54 -4.72
CA ALA A 126 -13.13 -5.15 -5.19
C ALA A 126 -11.67 -4.68 -5.30
N SER A 127 -10.82 -5.03 -4.33
CA SER A 127 -9.40 -4.66 -4.37
C SER A 127 -8.65 -5.38 -5.50
N VAL A 128 -8.92 -6.67 -5.72
CA VAL A 128 -8.33 -7.42 -6.83
C VAL A 128 -8.80 -6.87 -8.18
N LEU A 129 -10.10 -6.60 -8.34
CA LEU A 129 -10.63 -5.98 -9.56
C LEU A 129 -9.93 -4.64 -9.84
N MET A 130 -9.82 -3.77 -8.83
CA MET A 130 -9.16 -2.48 -8.93
C MET A 130 -7.72 -2.61 -9.43
N LEU A 131 -6.96 -3.52 -8.84
CA LEU A 131 -5.52 -3.65 -9.10
C LEU A 131 -5.24 -4.38 -10.43
N VAL A 132 -5.99 -5.43 -10.75
CA VAL A 132 -5.83 -6.14 -12.04
C VAL A 132 -6.21 -5.23 -13.19
N ALA A 133 -7.32 -4.50 -13.10
CA ALA A 133 -7.72 -3.55 -14.13
C ALA A 133 -6.71 -2.39 -14.26
N GLY A 134 -6.24 -1.85 -13.14
CA GLY A 134 -5.18 -0.82 -13.13
C GLY A 134 -3.89 -1.30 -13.80
N TYR A 135 -3.46 -2.52 -13.48
CA TYR A 135 -2.28 -3.12 -14.09
C TYR A 135 -2.42 -3.30 -15.61
N ILE A 136 -3.56 -3.80 -16.07
CA ILE A 136 -3.81 -3.95 -17.50
C ILE A 136 -3.78 -2.58 -18.20
N GLY A 137 -4.38 -1.57 -17.60
CA GLY A 137 -4.43 -0.22 -18.16
C GLY A 137 -3.08 0.49 -18.21
N GLU A 138 -2.15 0.16 -17.29
CA GLU A 138 -0.82 0.77 -17.24
C GLU A 138 0.23 -0.08 -17.98
N ALA A 139 0.36 -1.35 -17.63
CA ALA A 139 1.44 -2.20 -18.12
C ALA A 139 1.24 -2.70 -19.57
N PHE A 140 0.00 -2.77 -20.04
CA PHE A 140 -0.33 -3.18 -21.41
C PHE A 140 -0.82 -2.03 -22.29
N ASN A 141 -0.59 -0.79 -21.85
CA ASN A 141 -0.88 0.36 -22.70
C ASN A 141 0.12 0.38 -23.88
N PRO A 142 -0.34 0.55 -25.14
CA PRO A 142 0.54 0.62 -26.30
C PRO A 142 1.64 1.69 -26.16
N GLU A 143 2.77 1.50 -26.82
CA GLU A 143 3.84 2.48 -26.85
C GLU A 143 3.33 3.86 -27.30
N GLY A 144 3.72 4.90 -26.55
CA GLY A 144 3.23 6.26 -26.76
C GLY A 144 1.93 6.60 -26.05
N GLY A 145 1.26 5.60 -25.43
CA GLY A 145 0.06 5.76 -24.63
C GLY A 145 -1.23 5.88 -25.45
N ASP A 146 -2.10 4.88 -25.35
CA ASP A 146 -3.47 4.92 -25.90
C ASP A 146 -4.44 5.43 -24.82
N THR A 147 -5.01 6.60 -25.03
CA THR A 147 -5.96 7.22 -24.10
C THR A 147 -7.23 6.38 -23.94
N ALA A 148 -7.75 5.78 -25.01
CA ALA A 148 -8.97 4.97 -24.94
C ALA A 148 -8.73 3.71 -24.09
N HIS A 149 -7.58 3.05 -24.26
CA HIS A 149 -7.16 1.91 -23.45
C HIS A 149 -7.01 2.30 -21.97
N SER A 150 -6.25 3.37 -21.68
CA SER A 150 -6.03 3.86 -20.33
C SER A 150 -7.34 4.24 -19.64
N VAL A 151 -8.22 4.99 -20.31
CA VAL A 151 -9.53 5.39 -19.78
C VAL A 151 -10.42 4.19 -19.50
N PHE A 152 -10.53 3.25 -20.43
CA PHE A 152 -11.37 2.06 -20.26
C PHE A 152 -10.98 1.25 -19.01
N TRP A 153 -9.72 0.90 -18.88
CA TRP A 153 -9.24 0.12 -17.73
C TRP A 153 -9.21 0.94 -16.45
N GLY A 154 -8.90 2.23 -16.53
CA GLY A 154 -8.96 3.15 -15.39
C GLY A 154 -10.38 3.28 -14.82
N VAL A 155 -11.42 3.31 -15.66
CA VAL A 155 -12.83 3.30 -15.20
C VAL A 155 -13.16 2.01 -14.48
N ILE A 156 -12.79 0.84 -15.02
CA ILE A 156 -13.01 -0.45 -14.36
C ILE A 156 -12.30 -0.51 -13.01
N SER A 157 -11.03 -0.08 -12.95
CA SER A 157 -10.26 0.01 -11.71
C SER A 157 -10.94 0.93 -10.69
N THR A 158 -11.42 2.09 -11.13
CA THR A 158 -12.11 3.07 -10.28
C THR A 158 -13.39 2.51 -9.67
N ILE A 159 -14.12 1.61 -10.32
CA ILE A 159 -15.30 0.96 -9.75
C ILE A 159 -14.93 0.19 -8.47
N GLY A 160 -13.82 -0.57 -8.50
CA GLY A 160 -13.31 -1.28 -7.33
C GLY A 160 -12.92 -0.32 -6.20
N TYR A 161 -12.21 0.77 -6.51
CA TYR A 161 -11.82 1.79 -5.55
C TYR A 161 -13.03 2.45 -4.89
N ILE A 162 -14.01 2.90 -5.68
CA ILE A 162 -15.23 3.56 -5.16
C ILE A 162 -16.05 2.60 -4.30
N TYR A 163 -16.10 1.31 -4.64
CA TYR A 163 -16.78 0.34 -3.80
C TYR A 163 -16.14 0.22 -2.40
N ILE A 164 -14.80 0.14 -2.31
CA ILE A 164 -14.09 0.09 -1.04
C ILE A 164 -14.30 1.39 -0.26
N LEU A 165 -14.15 2.53 -0.93
CA LEU A 165 -14.35 3.87 -0.35
C LEU A 165 -15.77 4.02 0.19
N TYR A 166 -16.78 3.71 -0.60
CA TYR A 166 -18.19 3.75 -0.17
C TYR A 166 -18.44 2.87 1.05
N THR A 167 -17.89 1.63 1.03
CA THR A 167 -18.07 0.67 2.12
C THR A 167 -17.45 1.17 3.43
N ALA A 168 -16.29 1.81 3.34
CA ALA A 168 -15.57 2.37 4.50
C ALA A 168 -16.22 3.64 5.06
N TRP A 169 -16.87 4.48 4.19
CA TRP A 169 -17.42 5.77 4.61
C TRP A 169 -18.91 5.76 4.92
N PHE A 170 -19.71 5.00 4.16
CA PHE A 170 -21.17 5.04 4.19
C PHE A 170 -21.80 3.64 4.25
N GLY A 171 -21.05 2.63 3.81
CA GLY A 171 -21.55 1.27 3.65
C GLY A 171 -21.47 0.41 4.91
N GLU A 172 -21.24 -0.88 4.72
CA GLU A 172 -21.33 -1.89 5.77
C GLU A 172 -20.24 -1.69 6.85
N VAL A 173 -19.01 -1.35 6.49
CA VAL A 173 -17.90 -1.07 7.43
C VAL A 173 -18.25 0.12 8.32
N ALA A 174 -18.68 1.25 7.73
CA ALA A 174 -19.03 2.45 8.50
C ALA A 174 -20.19 2.19 9.48
N LYS A 175 -21.22 1.48 9.03
CA LYS A 175 -22.39 1.14 9.85
C LYS A 175 -22.04 0.22 11.01
N LEU A 176 -21.23 -0.80 10.77
CA LEU A 176 -20.75 -1.71 11.82
C LEU A 176 -19.84 -0.98 12.81
N ALA A 177 -18.92 -0.14 12.33
CA ALA A 177 -18.10 0.67 13.21
C ALA A 177 -18.93 1.60 14.07
N ALA A 178 -19.94 2.27 13.52
CA ALA A 178 -20.87 3.14 14.27
C ALA A 178 -21.68 2.36 15.32
N ALA A 179 -22.04 1.11 15.04
CA ALA A 179 -22.73 0.24 15.98
C ALA A 179 -21.82 -0.39 17.04
N SER A 180 -20.51 -0.24 16.93
CA SER A 180 -19.55 -0.75 17.92
C SER A 180 -19.73 -0.06 19.26
N ASN A 181 -19.59 -0.81 20.36
CA ASN A 181 -19.57 -0.26 21.73
C ASN A 181 -18.22 0.41 22.09
N SER A 182 -17.25 0.41 21.17
CA SER A 182 -15.92 0.95 21.39
C SER A 182 -15.70 2.24 20.59
N GLU A 183 -15.60 3.37 21.29
CA GLU A 183 -15.30 4.67 20.68
C GLU A 183 -13.94 4.69 19.96
N ILE A 184 -12.98 3.90 20.45
CA ILE A 184 -11.66 3.77 19.82
C ILE A 184 -11.77 3.08 18.46
N VAL A 185 -12.58 2.01 18.37
CA VAL A 185 -12.85 1.33 17.09
C VAL A 185 -13.56 2.27 16.12
N LYS A 186 -14.58 3.01 16.57
CA LYS A 186 -15.30 3.99 15.72
C LYS A 186 -14.34 5.02 15.12
N LYS A 187 -13.54 5.66 15.98
CA LYS A 187 -12.55 6.67 15.56
C LYS A 187 -11.48 6.06 14.65
N GLY A 188 -10.95 4.89 15.02
CA GLY A 188 -9.91 4.21 14.25
C GLY A 188 -10.39 3.82 12.86
N VAL A 189 -11.55 3.19 12.72
CA VAL A 189 -12.12 2.85 11.40
C VAL A 189 -12.36 4.11 10.56
N ARG A 190 -12.80 5.21 11.18
CA ARG A 190 -12.94 6.49 10.48
C ARG A 190 -11.61 7.05 10.00
N THR A 191 -10.55 6.93 10.81
CA THR A 191 -9.19 7.33 10.40
C THR A 191 -8.69 6.47 9.26
N LEU A 192 -8.91 5.14 9.30
CA LEU A 192 -8.56 4.26 8.17
C LEU A 192 -9.34 4.59 6.90
N ALA A 193 -10.60 5.01 7.00
CA ALA A 193 -11.37 5.47 5.86
C ALA A 193 -10.77 6.74 5.22
N TRP A 194 -10.12 7.62 6.01
CA TRP A 194 -9.35 8.75 5.48
C TRP A 194 -8.10 8.29 4.70
N PHE A 195 -7.41 7.23 5.13
CA PHE A 195 -6.32 6.65 4.34
C PHE A 195 -6.82 6.16 2.98
N VAL A 196 -8.01 5.53 2.93
CA VAL A 196 -8.60 5.12 1.64
C VAL A 196 -8.99 6.32 0.79
N LEU A 197 -9.59 7.37 1.38
CA LEU A 197 -10.03 8.54 0.61
C LEU A 197 -8.85 9.41 0.14
N ALA A 198 -8.01 9.85 1.06
CA ALA A 198 -6.95 10.81 0.77
C ALA A 198 -5.63 10.11 0.42
N GLY A 199 -5.27 9.05 1.16
CA GLY A 199 -4.01 8.34 0.97
C GLY A 199 -3.99 7.54 -0.34
N TRP A 200 -5.08 6.85 -0.67
CA TRP A 200 -5.13 6.05 -1.91
C TRP A 200 -5.49 6.86 -3.15
N ALA A 201 -5.99 8.09 -3.02
CA ALA A 201 -6.30 8.94 -4.18
C ALA A 201 -5.06 9.26 -5.03
N ILE A 202 -3.87 9.19 -4.46
CA ILE A 202 -2.61 9.45 -5.18
C ILE A 202 -2.38 8.45 -6.33
N TYR A 203 -2.82 7.20 -6.17
CA TYR A 203 -2.60 6.14 -7.16
C TYR A 203 -3.42 6.35 -8.45
N PRO A 204 -4.75 6.55 -8.41
CA PRO A 204 -5.50 6.89 -9.61
C PRO A 204 -5.08 8.25 -10.22
N ILE A 205 -4.65 9.23 -9.41
CA ILE A 205 -4.12 10.50 -9.92
C ILE A 205 -2.82 10.24 -10.68
N GLY A 206 -1.87 9.49 -10.11
CA GLY A 206 -0.63 9.12 -10.79
C GLY A 206 -0.89 8.34 -12.08
N TYR A 207 -1.79 7.35 -12.06
CA TYR A 207 -2.24 6.62 -13.25
C TYR A 207 -2.74 7.56 -14.36
N MET A 208 -3.56 8.56 -14.01
CA MET A 208 -4.06 9.54 -14.98
C MET A 208 -2.99 10.49 -15.52
N CYS A 209 -1.86 10.64 -14.82
CA CYS A 209 -0.70 11.42 -15.28
C CYS A 209 0.25 10.64 -16.19
N MET A 210 0.16 9.30 -16.24
CA MET A 210 1.00 8.46 -17.10
C MET A 210 0.71 8.69 -18.60
N PRO A 211 1.62 8.30 -19.51
CA PRO A 211 1.37 8.37 -20.95
C PRO A 211 0.04 7.70 -21.33
N GLY A 212 -0.79 8.39 -22.09
CA GLY A 212 -2.16 7.97 -22.40
C GLY A 212 -3.23 8.33 -21.36
N GLY A 213 -2.84 8.78 -20.16
CA GLY A 213 -3.79 9.25 -19.15
C GLY A 213 -4.35 10.65 -19.46
N TRP A 214 -5.56 10.95 -18.95
CA TRP A 214 -6.27 12.23 -19.25
C TRP A 214 -5.55 13.44 -18.68
N LEU A 215 -4.81 13.29 -17.59
CA LEU A 215 -4.06 14.37 -16.96
C LEU A 215 -2.63 14.51 -17.46
N ASN A 216 -2.17 13.59 -18.33
CA ASN A 216 -0.81 13.61 -18.85
C ASN A 216 -0.46 14.93 -19.54
N THR A 217 -1.37 15.48 -20.37
CA THR A 217 -1.15 16.77 -21.07
C THR A 217 -1.00 17.95 -20.10
N ALA A 218 -1.74 17.93 -18.98
CA ALA A 218 -1.71 19.01 -17.99
C ALA A 218 -0.58 18.86 -16.96
N PHE A 219 -0.23 17.61 -16.63
CA PHE A 219 0.70 17.24 -15.56
C PHE A 219 1.75 16.21 -16.03
N GLY A 220 2.29 16.37 -17.24
CA GLY A 220 3.31 15.48 -17.81
C GLY A 220 4.56 15.30 -16.93
N TRP A 221 4.92 16.35 -16.15
CA TRP A 221 5.95 16.24 -15.11
C TRP A 221 5.65 15.19 -14.03
N GLY A 222 4.37 14.87 -13.84
CA GLY A 222 3.94 13.85 -12.89
C GLY A 222 4.34 12.45 -13.30
N SER A 223 4.39 12.14 -14.60
CA SER A 223 4.83 10.82 -15.08
C SER A 223 6.31 10.57 -14.83
N GLU A 224 7.17 11.59 -14.94
CA GLU A 224 8.59 11.50 -14.66
C GLU A 224 8.90 11.33 -13.17
N ASN A 225 7.99 11.75 -12.29
CA ASN A 225 8.16 11.74 -10.84
C ASN A 225 7.18 10.79 -10.13
N VAL A 226 6.43 9.97 -10.87
CA VAL A 226 5.38 9.12 -10.29
C VAL A 226 5.94 8.18 -9.22
N ASP A 227 7.14 7.63 -9.44
CA ASP A 227 7.80 6.75 -8.47
C ASP A 227 8.12 7.48 -7.16
N LEU A 228 8.54 8.74 -7.23
CA LEU A 228 8.78 9.55 -6.04
C LEU A 228 7.51 9.68 -5.19
N PHE A 229 6.39 10.03 -5.83
CA PHE A 229 5.10 10.18 -5.15
C PHE A 229 4.57 8.86 -4.62
N TYR A 230 4.64 7.78 -5.41
CA TYR A 230 4.21 6.46 -4.98
C TYR A 230 5.05 5.92 -3.83
N ASN A 231 6.37 6.10 -3.85
CA ASN A 231 7.26 5.64 -2.80
C ASN A 231 6.95 6.31 -1.45
N ILE A 232 6.72 7.62 -1.46
CA ILE A 232 6.35 8.38 -0.25
C ILE A 232 4.95 7.97 0.22
N ALA A 233 3.99 7.90 -0.70
CA ALA A 233 2.61 7.55 -0.37
C ALA A 233 2.49 6.14 0.19
N ASP A 234 3.16 5.16 -0.41
CA ASP A 234 3.14 3.77 0.06
C ASP A 234 3.69 3.66 1.49
N ALA A 235 4.83 4.28 1.77
CA ALA A 235 5.40 4.26 3.12
C ALA A 235 4.43 4.89 4.13
N ILE A 236 3.87 6.08 3.84
CA ILE A 236 2.91 6.76 4.71
C ILE A 236 1.63 5.93 4.87
N ASN A 237 1.07 5.43 3.78
CA ASN A 237 -0.19 4.69 3.80
C ASN A 237 -0.04 3.38 4.56
N LYS A 238 0.98 2.58 4.31
CA LYS A 238 1.14 1.26 4.92
C LYS A 238 1.56 1.37 6.39
N ILE A 239 2.54 2.22 6.69
CA ILE A 239 2.99 2.44 8.08
C ILE A 239 1.91 3.14 8.89
N GLY A 240 1.35 4.23 8.38
CA GLY A 240 0.31 5.00 9.06
C GLY A 240 -0.95 4.18 9.32
N PHE A 241 -1.38 3.38 8.33
CA PHE A 241 -2.50 2.46 8.48
C PHE A 241 -2.24 1.46 9.63
N GLY A 242 -1.08 0.82 9.65
CA GLY A 242 -0.68 -0.11 10.70
C GLY A 242 -0.59 0.56 12.09
N LEU A 243 -0.08 1.80 12.16
CA LEU A 243 -0.03 2.56 13.41
C LEU A 243 -1.41 2.89 13.96
N VAL A 244 -2.40 3.18 13.10
CA VAL A 244 -3.80 3.36 13.53
C VAL A 244 -4.35 2.06 14.10
N VAL A 245 -4.12 0.92 13.43
CA VAL A 245 -4.54 -0.41 13.93
C VAL A 245 -3.88 -0.71 15.28
N TYR A 246 -2.57 -0.46 15.40
CA TYR A 246 -1.85 -0.60 16.67
C TYR A 246 -2.42 0.29 17.78
N GLY A 247 -2.69 1.55 17.48
CA GLY A 247 -3.30 2.49 18.43
C GLY A 247 -4.66 2.03 18.95
N ILE A 248 -5.50 1.46 18.08
CA ILE A 248 -6.77 0.83 18.48
C ILE A 248 -6.50 -0.35 19.41
N ALA A 249 -5.60 -1.24 19.02
CA ALA A 249 -5.34 -2.49 19.73
C ALA A 249 -4.76 -2.26 21.12
N ILE A 250 -3.74 -1.39 21.26
CA ILE A 250 -3.06 -1.13 22.52
C ILE A 250 -3.98 -0.37 23.48
N THR A 251 -4.68 0.68 23.02
CA THR A 251 -5.56 1.46 23.86
C THR A 251 -6.76 0.64 24.34
N ALA A 252 -7.34 -0.20 23.48
CA ALA A 252 -8.42 -1.10 23.88
C ALA A 252 -7.96 -2.15 24.91
N THR A 253 -6.72 -2.62 24.80
CA THR A 253 -6.11 -3.56 25.75
C THR A 253 -5.91 -2.91 27.12
N GLU A 254 -5.36 -1.69 27.15
CA GLU A 254 -5.16 -0.93 28.40
C GLU A 254 -6.48 -0.63 29.11
N GLN A 255 -7.50 -0.21 28.36
CA GLN A 255 -8.85 0.01 28.93
C GLN A 255 -9.47 -1.27 29.49
N ASN A 256 -9.21 -2.42 28.88
CA ASN A 256 -9.70 -3.69 29.37
C ASN A 256 -9.01 -4.08 30.70
N LYS A 257 -7.69 -3.92 30.78
CA LYS A 257 -6.92 -4.15 32.01
C LYS A 257 -7.37 -3.26 33.17
N ALA A 258 -7.62 -1.97 32.89
CA ALA A 258 -8.08 -1.03 33.89
C ALA A 258 -9.50 -1.33 34.45
N LYS A 259 -10.32 -2.09 33.72
CA LYS A 259 -11.65 -2.53 34.19
C LYS A 259 -11.61 -3.80 35.04
N THR A 260 -10.53 -4.56 34.94
CA THR A 260 -10.32 -5.85 35.63
C THR A 260 -9.41 -5.74 36.86
N ALA A 261 -8.72 -4.61 37.02
CA ALA A 261 -7.96 -4.22 38.21
C ALA A 261 -8.83 -3.47 39.23
#